data_b098b1f247484ac4f128bcc3931170ea
#
_entry.id   b098b1f247484ac4f128bcc3931170ea
#
_cell.length_a   1.000
_cell.length_b   1.000
_cell.length_c   1.000
_cell.angle_alpha   90.00
_cell.angle_beta   90.00
_cell.angle_gamma   90.00
#
_symmetry.space_group_name_H-M   'P 1'
#
loop_
_entity.id
_entity.type
_entity.pdbx_description
1 polymer ?
#
loop_
_entity_poly.entity_id
_entity_poly.type
_entity_poly.pdbx_seq_one_letter_code
_entity_poly.pdbx_strand_id
1 'polypeptide(L)'
;MQNFSNQCLDLARSLLGNNLKHLNPDGTVSPAPGEQPRADEPGHAALAIGEFFRASGEVELEGHDLFDLSARCVTQQAFNEDSHENGLAYAALGLLSFGASKERNPVWERLTDPTREQLDECLLSRSDHEDHFQAFNIAKSVA
;
A
#
# COMPACT_ATOMS: atom_id res chain seq x y z
N MET A 1 -20.62 -26.32 -4.67
CA MET A 1 -20.98 -24.95 -4.23
C MET A 1 -19.76 -24.28 -3.64
N GLN A 2 -19.46 -23.08 -4.10
CA GLN A 2 -18.32 -22.30 -3.63
C GLN A 2 -18.65 -21.74 -2.23
N ASN A 3 -17.68 -21.78 -1.30
CA ASN A 3 -17.89 -21.23 0.03
C ASN A 3 -17.77 -19.69 0.04
N PHE A 4 -18.21 -19.08 1.15
CA PHE A 4 -18.23 -17.63 1.31
C PHE A 4 -16.85 -17.00 1.11
N SER A 5 -15.80 -17.60 1.70
CA SER A 5 -14.44 -17.07 1.57
C SER A 5 -13.96 -17.01 0.13
N ASN A 6 -14.22 -18.06 -0.64
CA ASN A 6 -13.85 -18.10 -2.04
C ASN A 6 -14.62 -17.09 -2.88
N GLN A 7 -15.91 -16.90 -2.57
CA GLN A 7 -16.72 -15.87 -3.22
C GLN A 7 -16.17 -14.48 -2.97
N CYS A 8 -15.78 -14.18 -1.74
CA CYS A 8 -15.17 -12.88 -1.39
C CYS A 8 -13.83 -12.69 -2.10
N LEU A 9 -12.99 -13.72 -2.14
CA LEU A 9 -11.70 -13.64 -2.81
C LEU A 9 -11.84 -13.45 -4.32
N ASP A 10 -12.79 -14.11 -4.93
CA ASP A 10 -13.07 -13.96 -6.37
C ASP A 10 -13.53 -12.54 -6.70
N LEU A 11 -14.41 -11.99 -5.86
CA LEU A 11 -14.85 -10.60 -6.03
C LEU A 11 -13.69 -9.63 -5.84
N ALA A 12 -12.90 -9.81 -4.79
CA ALA A 12 -11.73 -8.98 -4.52
C ALA A 12 -10.73 -9.03 -5.68
N ARG A 13 -10.46 -10.23 -6.20
CA ARG A 13 -9.56 -10.41 -7.33
C ARG A 13 -10.06 -9.68 -8.58
N SER A 14 -11.35 -9.78 -8.86
CA SER A 14 -11.96 -9.12 -10.02
C SER A 14 -11.91 -7.58 -9.89
N LEU A 15 -12.28 -7.05 -8.72
CA LEU A 15 -12.30 -5.61 -8.50
C LEU A 15 -10.90 -5.02 -8.47
N LEU A 16 -9.97 -5.67 -7.77
CA LEU A 16 -8.59 -5.21 -7.71
C LEU A 16 -7.95 -5.26 -9.10
N GLY A 17 -8.15 -6.36 -9.84
CA GLY A 17 -7.64 -6.49 -11.20
C GLY A 17 -8.11 -5.36 -12.11
N ASN A 18 -9.38 -4.98 -12.01
CA ASN A 18 -9.92 -3.84 -12.75
C ASN A 18 -9.28 -2.52 -12.30
N ASN A 19 -9.07 -2.35 -11.00
CA ASN A 19 -8.49 -1.12 -10.46
C ASN A 19 -7.00 -0.95 -10.81
N LEU A 20 -6.29 -2.04 -11.07
CA LEU A 20 -4.89 -1.97 -11.49
C LEU A 20 -4.69 -1.21 -12.81
N LYS A 21 -5.75 -1.07 -13.61
CA LYS A 21 -5.71 -0.25 -14.84
C LYS A 21 -5.46 1.23 -14.57
N HIS A 22 -5.77 1.68 -13.35
CA HIS A 22 -5.56 3.07 -12.92
C HIS A 22 -4.19 3.30 -12.31
N LEU A 23 -3.42 2.23 -12.11
CA LEU A 23 -2.08 2.28 -11.54
C LEU A 23 -1.07 2.56 -12.65
N ASN A 24 -0.31 3.64 -12.48
CA ASN A 24 0.74 4.01 -13.41
C ASN A 24 2.03 3.22 -13.12
N PRO A 25 2.94 3.10 -14.11
CA PRO A 25 4.18 2.33 -13.92
C PRO A 25 5.05 2.82 -12.75
N ASP A 26 4.95 4.09 -12.38
CA ASP A 26 5.72 4.68 -11.28
C ASP A 26 5.09 4.47 -9.90
N GLY A 27 3.91 3.83 -9.82
CA GLY A 27 3.20 3.62 -8.56
C GLY A 27 2.18 4.68 -8.21
N THR A 28 2.03 5.73 -9.04
CA THR A 28 0.96 6.71 -8.87
C THR A 28 -0.36 6.14 -9.40
N VAL A 29 -1.48 6.67 -8.93
CA VAL A 29 -2.81 6.21 -9.29
C VAL A 29 -3.62 7.37 -9.86
N SER A 30 -4.15 7.19 -11.05
CA SER A 30 -4.99 8.19 -11.73
C SER A 30 -6.46 7.80 -11.67
N PRO A 31 -7.40 8.77 -11.48
CA PRO A 31 -8.84 8.45 -11.46
C PRO A 31 -9.33 7.84 -12.77
N ALA A 32 -8.72 8.26 -13.89
CA ALA A 32 -8.94 7.68 -15.21
C ALA A 32 -7.65 7.79 -16.01
N PRO A 33 -7.48 6.98 -17.07
CA PRO A 33 -6.29 7.04 -17.91
C PRO A 33 -6.00 8.45 -18.42
N GLY A 34 -4.79 8.95 -18.20
CA GLY A 34 -4.36 10.27 -18.62
C GLY A 34 -4.76 11.43 -17.70
N GLU A 35 -5.50 11.16 -16.63
CA GLU A 35 -5.81 12.18 -15.65
C GLU A 35 -4.69 12.36 -14.63
N GLN A 36 -4.72 13.50 -13.92
CA GLN A 36 -3.76 13.83 -12.88
C GLN A 36 -3.81 12.79 -11.74
N PRO A 37 -2.67 12.20 -11.33
CA PRO A 37 -2.64 11.30 -10.19
C PRO A 37 -3.08 11.99 -8.89
N ARG A 38 -3.69 11.21 -7.99
CA ARG A 38 -4.12 11.69 -6.68
C ARG A 38 -3.07 11.38 -5.61
N ALA A 39 -2.90 12.32 -4.69
CA ALA A 39 -1.82 12.30 -3.71
C ALA A 39 -1.86 11.11 -2.74
N ASP A 40 -3.06 10.68 -2.31
CA ASP A 40 -3.19 9.63 -1.28
C ASP A 40 -3.54 8.25 -1.85
N GLU A 41 -3.80 8.15 -3.14
CA GLU A 41 -4.20 6.90 -3.76
C GLU A 41 -3.10 5.83 -3.78
N PRO A 42 -1.79 6.15 -3.86
CA PRO A 42 -0.78 5.10 -3.75
C PRO A 42 -0.85 4.35 -2.41
N GLY A 43 -1.14 5.06 -1.31
CA GLY A 43 -1.33 4.42 0.00
C GLY A 43 -2.53 3.49 0.01
N HIS A 44 -3.66 3.92 -0.54
CA HIS A 44 -4.85 3.09 -0.68
C HIS A 44 -4.56 1.85 -1.53
N ALA A 45 -3.86 2.01 -2.64
CA ALA A 45 -3.48 0.89 -3.51
C ALA A 45 -2.58 -0.10 -2.77
N ALA A 46 -1.59 0.39 -2.03
CA ALA A 46 -0.70 -0.45 -1.24
C ALA A 46 -1.47 -1.27 -0.20
N LEU A 47 -2.44 -0.65 0.48
CA LEU A 47 -3.30 -1.36 1.44
C LEU A 47 -4.12 -2.45 0.76
N ALA A 48 -4.78 -2.13 -0.34
CA ALA A 48 -5.63 -3.08 -1.07
C ALA A 48 -4.82 -4.28 -1.57
N ILE A 49 -3.64 -4.03 -2.13
CA ILE A 49 -2.75 -5.09 -2.63
C ILE A 49 -2.26 -5.95 -1.46
N GLY A 50 -1.85 -5.33 -0.37
CA GLY A 50 -1.36 -6.03 0.83
C GLY A 50 -2.42 -6.91 1.45
N GLU A 51 -3.63 -6.40 1.62
CA GLU A 51 -4.74 -7.16 2.18
C GLU A 51 -5.16 -8.32 1.27
N PHE A 52 -5.14 -8.11 -0.04
CA PHE A 52 -5.40 -9.19 -0.99
C PHE A 52 -4.35 -10.30 -0.90
N PHE A 53 -3.07 -9.93 -0.85
CA PHE A 53 -1.99 -10.89 -0.66
C PHE A 53 -2.18 -11.68 0.64
N ARG A 54 -2.45 -10.99 1.75
CA ARG A 54 -2.61 -11.63 3.06
C ARG A 54 -3.76 -12.63 3.06
N ALA A 55 -4.86 -12.30 2.40
CA ALA A 55 -6.04 -13.16 2.36
C ALA A 55 -5.92 -14.31 1.37
N SER A 56 -5.24 -14.12 0.24
CA SER A 56 -5.20 -15.09 -0.86
C SER A 56 -3.89 -15.89 -0.95
N GLY A 57 -2.78 -15.31 -0.48
CA GLY A 57 -1.44 -15.85 -0.73
C GLY A 57 -0.94 -15.68 -2.16
N GLU A 58 -1.71 -15.03 -3.02
CA GLU A 58 -1.32 -14.81 -4.42
C GLU A 58 -0.29 -13.71 -4.53
N VAL A 59 0.75 -13.93 -5.34
CA VAL A 59 1.87 -12.99 -5.53
C VAL A 59 1.81 -12.27 -6.87
N GLU A 60 0.86 -12.64 -7.71
CA GLU A 60 0.68 -12.08 -9.05
C GLU A 60 -0.80 -11.88 -9.33
N LEU A 61 -1.14 -10.79 -10.02
CA LEU A 61 -2.50 -10.49 -10.43
C LEU A 61 -2.46 -9.74 -11.76
N GLU A 62 -3.19 -10.22 -12.76
CA GLU A 62 -3.26 -9.62 -14.10
C GLU A 62 -1.86 -9.40 -14.72
N GLY A 63 -0.94 -10.33 -14.48
CA GLY A 63 0.43 -10.26 -14.99
C GLY A 63 1.35 -9.34 -14.19
N HIS A 64 0.88 -8.74 -13.10
CA HIS A 64 1.67 -7.86 -12.25
C HIS A 64 2.20 -8.61 -11.03
N ASP A 65 3.48 -8.38 -10.69
CA ASP A 65 4.09 -8.83 -9.45
C ASP A 65 3.61 -7.91 -8.32
N LEU A 66 2.88 -8.47 -7.36
CA LEU A 66 2.26 -7.69 -6.29
C LEU A 66 3.27 -7.08 -5.33
N PHE A 67 4.41 -7.73 -5.12
CA PHE A 67 5.48 -7.17 -4.29
C PHE A 67 6.08 -5.92 -4.94
N ASP A 68 6.29 -5.98 -6.23
CA ASP A 68 6.82 -4.86 -7.02
C ASP A 68 5.84 -3.67 -7.04
N LEU A 69 4.57 -3.95 -7.31
CA LEU A 69 3.53 -2.92 -7.31
C LEU A 69 3.44 -2.23 -5.94
N SER A 70 3.42 -3.03 -4.88
CA SER A 70 3.37 -2.48 -3.52
C SER A 70 4.58 -1.62 -3.21
N ALA A 71 5.77 -2.06 -3.58
CA ALA A 71 7.00 -1.29 -3.37
C ALA A 71 6.93 0.06 -4.07
N ARG A 72 6.42 0.11 -5.30
CA ARG A 72 6.25 1.36 -6.05
C ARG A 72 5.23 2.29 -5.39
N CYS A 73 4.10 1.75 -4.98
CA CYS A 73 3.05 2.53 -4.31
C CYS A 73 3.55 3.09 -2.97
N VAL A 74 4.22 2.28 -2.17
CA VAL A 74 4.79 2.71 -0.89
C VAL A 74 5.83 3.82 -1.10
N THR A 75 6.69 3.67 -2.09
CA THR A 75 7.69 4.68 -2.43
C THR A 75 7.04 6.00 -2.81
N GLN A 76 6.04 5.96 -3.68
CA GLN A 76 5.31 7.17 -4.10
C GLN A 76 4.66 7.86 -2.91
N GLN A 77 4.03 7.11 -2.02
CA GLN A 77 3.36 7.70 -0.87
C GLN A 77 4.38 8.32 0.11
N ALA A 78 5.51 7.66 0.31
CA ALA A 78 6.54 8.13 1.24
C ALA A 78 7.16 9.46 0.83
N PHE A 79 7.29 9.70 -0.48
CA PHE A 79 7.92 10.91 -1.02
C PHE A 79 6.93 11.97 -1.51
N ASN A 80 5.63 11.72 -1.41
CA ASN A 80 4.63 12.68 -1.87
C ASN A 80 4.41 13.77 -0.81
N GLU A 81 4.89 14.96 -1.07
CA GLU A 81 4.79 16.11 -0.17
C GLU A 81 3.34 16.59 0.01
N ASP A 82 2.48 16.34 -0.98
CA ASP A 82 1.08 16.75 -0.95
C ASP A 82 0.18 15.71 -0.28
N SER A 83 0.74 14.57 0.16
CA SER A 83 -0.05 13.51 0.77
C SER A 83 -0.50 13.88 2.18
N HIS A 84 -1.68 13.36 2.55
CA HIS A 84 -2.16 13.44 3.92
C HIS A 84 -1.59 12.27 4.75
N GLU A 85 -1.63 12.43 6.07
CA GLU A 85 -1.16 11.39 6.99
C GLU A 85 -1.87 10.05 6.77
N ASN A 86 -3.13 10.09 6.33
CA ASN A 86 -3.90 8.89 6.04
C ASN A 86 -3.28 8.05 4.91
N GLY A 87 -2.79 8.70 3.86
CA GLY A 87 -2.13 7.98 2.77
C GLY A 87 -0.91 7.22 3.25
N LEU A 88 -0.10 7.86 4.09
CA LEU A 88 1.09 7.24 4.68
C LEU A 88 0.71 6.08 5.62
N ALA A 89 -0.33 6.26 6.44
CA ALA A 89 -0.82 5.22 7.34
C ALA A 89 -1.31 3.99 6.56
N TYR A 90 -2.05 4.20 5.48
CA TYR A 90 -2.51 3.10 4.62
C TYR A 90 -1.35 2.39 3.92
N ALA A 91 -0.35 3.13 3.47
CA ALA A 91 0.86 2.53 2.90
C ALA A 91 1.59 1.65 3.93
N ALA A 92 1.69 2.12 5.17
CA ALA A 92 2.31 1.36 6.25
C ALA A 92 1.53 0.08 6.58
N LEU A 93 0.20 0.16 6.63
CA LEU A 93 -0.66 -1.02 6.83
C LEU A 93 -0.51 -2.01 5.68
N GLY A 94 -0.48 -1.51 4.45
CA GLY A 94 -0.27 -2.34 3.27
C GLY A 94 1.08 -3.04 3.32
N LEU A 95 2.12 -2.32 3.70
CA LEU A 95 3.47 -2.88 3.85
C LEU A 95 3.48 -3.97 4.92
N LEU A 96 2.85 -3.72 6.07
CA LEU A 96 2.74 -4.68 7.17
C LEU A 96 2.04 -5.97 6.75
N SER A 97 1.12 -5.90 5.81
CA SER A 97 0.39 -7.09 5.33
C SER A 97 1.31 -8.14 4.69
N PHE A 98 2.48 -7.74 4.21
CA PHE A 98 3.44 -8.65 3.58
C PHE A 98 4.42 -9.29 4.57
N GLY A 99 4.49 -8.80 5.78
CA GLY A 99 5.36 -9.37 6.82
C GLY A 99 5.52 -8.42 8.00
N ALA A 100 5.47 -8.96 9.22
CA ALA A 100 5.51 -8.18 10.45
C ALA A 100 6.90 -7.67 10.82
N SER A 101 7.95 -8.19 10.19
CA SER A 101 9.33 -7.74 10.44
C SER A 101 10.00 -7.37 9.11
N LYS A 102 10.93 -6.43 9.15
CA LYS A 102 11.67 -5.99 7.96
C LYS A 102 12.42 -7.16 7.30
N GLU A 103 13.01 -8.04 8.10
CA GLU A 103 13.81 -9.17 7.63
C GLU A 103 12.98 -10.21 6.89
N ARG A 104 11.67 -10.25 7.11
CA ARG A 104 10.76 -11.24 6.54
C ARG A 104 9.69 -10.61 5.67
N ASN A 105 9.93 -9.40 5.19
CA ASN A 105 8.97 -8.67 4.39
C ASN A 105 9.51 -8.51 2.97
N PRO A 106 8.94 -9.23 1.97
CA PRO A 106 9.45 -9.20 0.60
C PRO A 106 9.28 -7.83 -0.08
N VAL A 107 8.30 -7.02 0.35
CA VAL A 107 8.13 -5.67 -0.18
C VAL A 107 9.20 -4.76 0.40
N TRP A 108 9.48 -4.84 1.69
CA TRP A 108 10.57 -4.08 2.32
C TRP A 108 11.91 -4.35 1.64
N GLU A 109 12.18 -5.60 1.32
CA GLU A 109 13.42 -5.99 0.63
C GLU A 109 13.56 -5.33 -0.75
N ARG A 110 12.46 -5.03 -1.41
CA ARG A 110 12.45 -4.39 -2.74
C ARG A 110 12.53 -2.87 -2.70
N LEU A 111 12.37 -2.27 -1.52
CA LEU A 111 12.50 -0.82 -1.38
C LEU A 111 13.97 -0.41 -1.48
N THR A 112 14.22 0.77 -2.04
CA THR A 112 15.57 1.34 -2.04
C THR A 112 15.93 1.83 -0.65
N ASP A 113 17.22 1.98 -0.38
CA ASP A 113 17.69 2.52 0.91
C ASP A 113 17.12 3.92 1.18
N PRO A 114 17.10 4.86 0.22
CA PRO A 114 16.43 6.15 0.44
C PRO A 114 14.96 6.03 0.83
N THR A 115 14.21 5.10 0.23
CA THR A 115 12.80 4.89 0.57
C THR A 115 12.65 4.35 1.98
N ARG A 116 13.48 3.38 2.37
CA ARG A 116 13.48 2.81 3.73
C ARG A 116 13.76 3.88 4.78
N GLU A 117 14.75 4.71 4.52
CA GLU A 117 15.11 5.83 5.41
C GLU A 117 13.97 6.83 5.51
N GLN A 118 13.35 7.17 4.39
CA GLN A 118 12.21 8.10 4.36
C GLN A 118 11.02 7.57 5.16
N LEU A 119 10.72 6.29 5.02
CA LEU A 119 9.63 5.66 5.79
C LEU A 119 9.91 5.68 7.28
N ASP A 120 11.12 5.30 7.69
CA ASP A 120 11.49 5.31 9.10
C ASP A 120 11.41 6.72 9.67
N GLU A 121 11.88 7.73 8.95
CA GLU A 121 11.81 9.11 9.35
C GLU A 121 10.37 9.62 9.47
N CYS A 122 9.54 9.32 8.46
CA CYS A 122 8.13 9.72 8.46
C CYS A 122 7.37 9.10 9.64
N LEU A 123 7.58 7.82 9.91
CA LEU A 123 6.90 7.13 11.01
C LEU A 123 7.33 7.73 12.35
N LEU A 124 8.61 8.00 12.54
CA LEU A 124 9.11 8.61 13.77
C LEU A 124 8.56 10.03 13.98
N SER A 125 8.63 10.88 12.95
CA SER A 125 8.17 12.27 13.07
C SER A 125 6.65 12.37 13.26
N ARG A 126 5.89 11.50 12.58
CA ARG A 126 4.42 11.50 12.67
C ARG A 126 3.93 10.90 13.99
N SER A 127 4.67 9.96 14.58
CA SER A 127 4.28 9.37 15.86
C SER A 127 4.33 10.37 17.01
N ASP A 128 5.10 11.45 16.89
CA ASP A 128 5.19 12.52 17.87
C ASP A 128 4.19 13.67 17.62
N HIS A 129 3.36 13.55 16.60
CA HIS A 129 2.39 14.58 16.22
C HIS A 129 1.27 14.70 17.24
N GLU A 130 0.89 15.94 17.60
CA GLU A 130 -0.14 16.21 18.61
C GLU A 130 -1.58 16.02 18.10
N ASP A 131 -1.79 15.92 16.80
CA ASP A 131 -3.10 15.69 16.22
C ASP A 131 -3.59 14.27 16.57
N HIS A 132 -4.63 14.20 17.37
CA HIS A 132 -5.18 12.92 17.85
C HIS A 132 -5.62 11.99 16.73
N PHE A 133 -6.16 12.54 15.64
CA PHE A 133 -6.60 11.72 14.51
C PHE A 133 -5.40 11.11 13.77
N GLN A 134 -4.39 11.90 13.50
CA GLN A 134 -3.17 11.41 12.86
C GLN A 134 -2.44 10.41 13.76
N ALA A 135 -2.32 10.70 15.05
CA ALA A 135 -1.73 9.79 16.02
C ALA A 135 -2.46 8.45 16.06
N PHE A 136 -3.78 8.47 16.00
CA PHE A 136 -4.59 7.26 15.94
C PHE A 136 -4.28 6.43 14.69
N ASN A 137 -4.22 7.07 13.54
CA ASN A 137 -3.92 6.38 12.27
C ASN A 137 -2.52 5.76 12.27
N ILE A 138 -1.52 6.47 12.79
CA ILE A 138 -0.16 5.97 12.88
C ILE A 138 -0.08 4.80 13.87
N ALA A 139 -0.68 4.94 15.04
CA ALA A 139 -0.73 3.86 16.02
C ALA A 139 -1.38 2.61 15.45
N LYS A 140 -2.45 2.77 14.68
CA LYS A 140 -3.12 1.67 13.98
C LYS A 140 -2.21 1.01 12.95
N SER A 141 -1.40 1.78 12.24
CA SER A 141 -0.50 1.26 11.21
C SER A 141 0.67 0.47 11.78
N VAL A 142 1.11 0.74 13.01
CA VAL A 142 2.24 0.05 13.63
C VAL A 142 1.82 -1.05 14.61
N ALA A 143 0.54 -1.13 14.92
CA ALA A 143 0.01 -2.18 15.78
C ALA A 143 -0.22 -3.48 15.02
#